data_3a5506570fff189c7d3da41e4daaea38
#
_entry.id   3a5506570fff189c7d3da41e4daaea38
#
_cell.length_a   1.000
_cell.length_b   1.000
_cell.length_c   1.000
_cell.angle_alpha   90.00
_cell.angle_beta   90.00
_cell.angle_gamma   90.00
#
_symmetry.space_group_name_H-M   'P 1'
#
loop_
_entity.id
_entity.type
_entity.pdbx_description
1 polymer ?
#
loop_
_entity_poly.entity_id
_entity_poly.type
_entity_poly.pdbx_seq_one_letter_code
_entity_poly.pdbx_strand_id
1 'polypeptide(L)'
;MTSIAWCIRSPAGLVASLLAVTVAGCVGAHKASDQQLIARQQVTRTVRSYVQAQTAGDGQAACALLTADGQRQLTALVMQASKGLLKSRPSCEDAVGLIRGLAGAKLLGALAKARVEDVRVTGSHASAQVVDGVQFPPNQVSLEKVGAAWKIAAVPGLGG
;
A
#
# COMPACT_ATOMS: atom_id res chain seq x y z
N MET A 1 -4.07 22.23 2.78
CA MET A 1 -5.42 22.78 2.53
C MET A 1 -6.25 22.43 3.74
N THR A 2 -6.41 23.39 4.60
CA THR A 2 -7.01 23.28 5.95
C THR A 2 -8.52 23.51 5.83
N SER A 3 -9.35 22.48 6.03
CA SER A 3 -10.81 22.62 6.09
C SER A 3 -11.19 23.10 7.48
N ILE A 4 -11.56 24.35 7.58
CA ILE A 4 -12.10 24.98 8.78
C ILE A 4 -13.61 24.68 8.81
N ALA A 5 -14.04 23.88 9.79
CA ALA A 5 -15.45 23.68 10.07
C ALA A 5 -16.03 24.93 10.74
N TRP A 6 -16.92 25.64 10.04
CA TRP A 6 -17.68 26.76 10.56
C TRP A 6 -18.86 26.22 11.38
N CYS A 7 -18.84 26.42 12.69
CA CYS A 7 -20.03 26.33 13.53
C CYS A 7 -20.81 27.63 13.39
N ILE A 8 -21.95 27.59 12.72
CA ILE A 8 -22.88 28.72 12.59
C ILE A 8 -23.65 28.90 13.90
N ARG A 9 -23.47 30.05 14.50
CA ARG A 9 -24.13 30.47 15.72
C ARG A 9 -25.43 31.22 15.32
N SER A 10 -26.61 30.65 15.61
CA SER A 10 -27.90 31.33 15.46
C SER A 10 -28.28 32.03 16.77
N PRO A 11 -28.83 33.29 16.70
CA PRO A 11 -29.23 33.99 17.87
C PRO A 11 -30.71 33.78 18.21
N ALA A 12 -30.99 33.72 19.48
CA ALA A 12 -32.17 34.13 20.26
C ALA A 12 -33.58 33.74 19.79
N GLY A 13 -34.19 32.85 20.55
CA GLY A 13 -35.62 32.65 20.70
C GLY A 13 -35.93 31.98 22.05
N LEU A 14 -36.41 32.79 23.01
CA LEU A 14 -36.84 32.37 24.35
C LEU A 14 -38.11 31.53 24.24
N VAL A 15 -38.02 30.20 24.51
CA VAL A 15 -39.13 29.40 25.04
C VAL A 15 -38.50 28.28 25.91
N ALA A 16 -38.94 28.27 27.18
CA ALA A 16 -38.56 27.24 28.16
C ALA A 16 -39.08 25.87 27.74
N SER A 17 -38.16 24.91 27.49
CA SER A 17 -38.47 23.48 27.36
C SER A 17 -37.24 22.69 27.70
N LEU A 18 -37.40 21.74 28.58
CA LEU A 18 -36.47 20.74 29.12
C LEU A 18 -35.31 20.38 28.18
N LEU A 19 -34.12 20.77 28.54
CA LEU A 19 -32.86 20.40 27.89
C LEU A 19 -32.48 18.96 28.27
N ALA A 20 -32.89 18.00 27.44
CA ALA A 20 -32.14 16.76 27.31
C ALA A 20 -30.91 17.06 26.45
N VAL A 21 -29.80 17.35 27.08
CA VAL A 21 -28.49 17.53 26.41
C VAL A 21 -28.04 16.16 25.92
N THR A 22 -28.33 15.81 24.69
CA THR A 22 -27.73 14.68 23.99
C THR A 22 -26.30 15.03 23.60
N VAL A 23 -25.35 14.76 24.51
CA VAL A 23 -23.91 14.82 24.24
C VAL A 23 -23.53 13.56 23.44
N ALA A 24 -23.97 13.43 22.22
CA ALA A 24 -23.77 12.23 21.38
C ALA A 24 -22.93 12.50 20.12
N GLY A 25 -22.12 13.54 20.07
CA GLY A 25 -21.54 14.00 18.79
C GLY A 25 -20.03 13.81 18.58
N CYS A 26 -19.19 13.64 19.62
CA CYS A 26 -17.73 13.77 19.43
C CYS A 26 -16.92 12.47 19.55
N VAL A 27 -17.48 11.37 20.07
CA VAL A 27 -16.72 10.12 20.29
C VAL A 27 -16.49 9.31 19.02
N GLY A 28 -17.33 9.48 18.00
CA GLY A 28 -17.22 8.72 16.74
C GLY A 28 -16.09 9.17 15.80
N ALA A 29 -15.79 10.48 15.79
CA ALA A 29 -14.79 11.04 14.88
C ALA A 29 -13.35 10.65 15.23
N HIS A 30 -13.02 10.53 16.52
CA HIS A 30 -11.68 10.11 16.95
C HIS A 30 -11.38 8.65 16.62
N LYS A 31 -12.34 7.74 16.81
CA LYS A 31 -12.17 6.32 16.48
C LYS A 31 -11.95 6.08 14.99
N ALA A 32 -12.62 6.84 14.12
CA ALA A 32 -12.46 6.72 12.67
C ALA A 32 -11.06 7.18 12.22
N SER A 33 -10.53 8.27 12.81
CA SER A 33 -9.18 8.75 12.50
C SER A 33 -8.09 7.79 12.98
N ASP A 34 -8.26 7.19 14.14
CA ASP A 34 -7.30 6.21 14.68
C ASP A 34 -7.27 4.94 13.84
N GLN A 35 -8.43 4.42 13.42
CA GLN A 35 -8.50 3.27 12.53
C GLN A 35 -7.84 3.53 11.17
N GLN A 36 -8.01 4.72 10.62
CA GLN A 36 -7.37 5.10 9.37
C GLN A 36 -5.85 5.21 9.52
N LEU A 37 -5.37 5.74 10.63
CA LEU A 37 -3.94 5.80 10.93
C LEU A 37 -3.33 4.40 11.06
N ILE A 38 -3.99 3.50 11.80
CA ILE A 38 -3.57 2.10 11.95
C ILE A 38 -3.51 1.41 10.57
N ALA A 39 -4.54 1.60 9.74
CA ALA A 39 -4.57 1.01 8.40
C ALA A 39 -3.41 1.51 7.51
N ARG A 40 -3.11 2.81 7.53
CA ARG A 40 -1.96 3.37 6.81
C ARG A 40 -0.63 2.78 7.29
N GLN A 41 -0.46 2.62 8.60
CA GLN A 41 0.74 2.00 9.16
C GLN A 41 0.90 0.53 8.72
N GLN A 42 -0.21 -0.22 8.70
CA GLN A 42 -0.22 -1.60 8.23
C GLN A 42 0.15 -1.69 6.75
N VAL A 43 -0.44 -0.84 5.89
CA VAL A 43 -0.10 -0.74 4.46
C VAL A 43 1.40 -0.43 4.29
N THR A 44 1.91 0.58 4.97
CA THR A 44 3.34 0.94 4.93
C THR A 44 4.23 -0.25 5.32
N ARG A 45 3.86 -0.97 6.38
CA ARG A 45 4.61 -2.15 6.82
C ARG A 45 4.59 -3.25 5.77
N THR A 46 3.43 -3.56 5.18
CA THR A 46 3.29 -4.57 4.13
C THR A 46 4.19 -4.26 2.93
N VAL A 47 4.16 -3.02 2.44
CA VAL A 47 5.00 -2.62 1.29
C VAL A 47 6.49 -2.70 1.62
N ARG A 48 6.91 -2.24 2.81
CA ARG A 48 8.31 -2.34 3.25
C ARG A 48 8.76 -3.79 3.37
N SER A 49 7.95 -4.65 3.97
CA SER A 49 8.27 -6.08 4.10
C SER A 49 8.41 -6.75 2.74
N TYR A 50 7.55 -6.38 1.77
CA TYR A 50 7.65 -6.87 0.40
C TYR A 50 8.97 -6.45 -0.27
N VAL A 51 9.32 -5.17 -0.19
CA VAL A 51 10.58 -4.65 -0.75
C VAL A 51 11.80 -5.34 -0.09
N GLN A 52 11.76 -5.52 1.23
CA GLN A 52 12.82 -6.22 1.95
C GLN A 52 12.95 -7.68 1.52
N ALA A 53 11.84 -8.41 1.42
CA ALA A 53 11.83 -9.78 0.96
C ALA A 53 12.38 -9.93 -0.47
N GLN A 54 11.96 -9.01 -1.37
CA GLN A 54 12.50 -8.98 -2.74
C GLN A 54 14.00 -8.73 -2.79
N THR A 55 14.50 -7.74 -2.04
CA THR A 55 15.94 -7.41 -2.01
C THR A 55 16.77 -8.51 -1.36
N ALA A 56 16.22 -9.21 -0.38
CA ALA A 56 16.84 -10.39 0.23
C ALA A 56 16.79 -11.63 -0.68
N GLY A 57 15.89 -11.67 -1.68
CA GLY A 57 15.62 -12.85 -2.49
C GLY A 57 14.79 -13.91 -1.77
N ASP A 58 14.08 -13.50 -0.71
CA ASP A 58 13.13 -14.36 0.00
C ASP A 58 11.82 -14.42 -0.78
N GLY A 59 11.76 -15.34 -1.75
CA GLY A 59 10.60 -15.54 -2.61
C GLY A 59 9.36 -15.95 -1.83
N GLN A 60 9.49 -16.79 -0.82
CA GLN A 60 8.37 -17.23 -0.01
C GLN A 60 7.73 -16.06 0.74
N ALA A 61 8.54 -15.26 1.45
CA ALA A 61 8.05 -14.09 2.18
C ALA A 61 7.46 -13.05 1.24
N ALA A 62 8.10 -12.77 0.09
CA ALA A 62 7.57 -11.83 -0.90
C ALA A 62 6.21 -12.29 -1.45
N CYS A 63 6.09 -13.55 -1.86
CA CYS A 63 4.85 -14.09 -2.44
C CYS A 63 3.71 -14.19 -1.44
N ALA A 64 4.00 -14.41 -0.15
CA ALA A 64 3.00 -14.39 0.91
C ALA A 64 2.34 -13.01 1.09
N LEU A 65 3.02 -11.92 0.71
CA LEU A 65 2.53 -10.55 0.78
C LEU A 65 1.73 -10.12 -0.46
N LEU A 66 1.69 -10.94 -1.51
CA LEU A 66 0.92 -10.69 -2.73
C LEU A 66 -0.46 -11.34 -2.66
N THR A 67 -1.43 -10.75 -3.34
CA THR A 67 -2.66 -11.47 -3.71
C THR A 67 -2.37 -12.49 -4.81
N ALA A 68 -3.31 -13.40 -5.09
CA ALA A 68 -3.17 -14.33 -6.22
C ALA A 68 -2.98 -13.57 -7.56
N ASP A 69 -3.65 -12.43 -7.72
CA ASP A 69 -3.51 -11.57 -8.89
C ASP A 69 -2.13 -10.91 -8.95
N GLY A 70 -1.64 -10.38 -7.82
CA GLY A 70 -0.30 -9.83 -7.73
C GLY A 70 0.78 -10.86 -8.08
N GLN A 71 0.64 -12.12 -7.64
CA GLN A 71 1.56 -13.19 -8.00
C GLN A 71 1.52 -13.50 -9.51
N ARG A 72 0.29 -13.53 -10.11
CA ARG A 72 0.14 -13.72 -11.55
C ARG A 72 0.80 -12.60 -12.36
N GLN A 73 0.62 -11.35 -11.93
CA GLN A 73 1.24 -10.20 -12.57
C GLN A 73 2.77 -10.26 -12.48
N LEU A 74 3.31 -10.58 -11.29
CA LEU A 74 4.76 -10.70 -11.09
C LEU A 74 5.36 -11.75 -12.05
N THR A 75 4.76 -12.95 -12.12
CA THR A 75 5.25 -13.99 -13.02
C THR A 75 5.10 -13.62 -14.49
N ALA A 76 4.03 -12.89 -14.87
CA ALA A 76 3.85 -12.40 -16.24
C ALA A 76 4.92 -11.36 -16.61
N LEU A 77 5.26 -10.44 -15.71
CA LEU A 77 6.33 -9.46 -15.90
C LEU A 77 7.69 -10.14 -16.16
N VAL A 78 8.01 -11.17 -15.37
CA VAL A 78 9.26 -11.93 -15.55
C VAL A 78 9.28 -12.66 -16.88
N MET A 79 8.17 -13.27 -17.29
CA MET A 79 8.06 -13.88 -18.63
C MET A 79 8.30 -12.86 -19.73
N GLN A 80 7.69 -11.68 -19.63
CA GLN A 80 7.87 -10.61 -20.60
C GLN A 80 9.31 -10.10 -20.64
N ALA A 81 9.92 -9.88 -19.47
CA ALA A 81 11.30 -9.39 -19.35
C ALA A 81 12.32 -10.40 -19.87
N SER A 82 12.02 -11.69 -19.78
CA SER A 82 12.89 -12.77 -20.25
C SER A 82 12.99 -12.88 -21.78
N LYS A 83 12.15 -12.18 -22.53
CA LYS A 83 12.15 -12.16 -24.01
C LYS A 83 12.20 -13.56 -24.65
N GLY A 84 11.51 -14.53 -24.05
CA GLY A 84 11.43 -15.90 -24.57
C GLY A 84 12.57 -16.82 -24.10
N LEU A 85 13.45 -16.38 -23.21
CA LEU A 85 14.49 -17.25 -22.65
C LEU A 85 13.89 -18.30 -21.69
N LEU A 86 12.75 -18.01 -21.07
CA LEU A 86 12.02 -18.94 -20.24
C LEU A 86 11.03 -19.74 -21.09
N LYS A 87 11.12 -21.08 -21.03
CA LYS A 87 10.22 -21.99 -21.76
C LYS A 87 8.86 -22.17 -21.07
N SER A 88 8.78 -21.89 -19.80
CA SER A 88 7.56 -22.03 -18.99
C SER A 88 7.46 -20.87 -18.00
N ARG A 89 6.23 -20.61 -17.53
CA ARG A 89 5.98 -19.60 -16.50
C ARG A 89 6.62 -20.05 -15.18
N PRO A 90 7.46 -19.20 -14.55
CA PRO A 90 8.06 -19.52 -13.26
C PRO A 90 6.99 -19.51 -12.15
N SER A 91 7.27 -20.16 -11.04
CA SER A 91 6.53 -19.95 -9.79
C SER A 91 6.72 -18.49 -9.32
N CYS A 92 5.88 -18.03 -8.37
CA CYS A 92 6.07 -16.69 -7.81
C CYS A 92 7.45 -16.57 -7.13
N GLU A 93 7.87 -17.59 -6.41
CA GLU A 93 9.15 -17.61 -5.69
C GLU A 93 10.34 -17.56 -6.65
N ASP A 94 10.30 -18.37 -7.71
CA ASP A 94 11.32 -18.34 -8.77
C ASP A 94 11.37 -16.97 -9.45
N ALA A 95 10.21 -16.33 -9.67
CA ALA A 95 10.15 -15.02 -10.27
C ALA A 95 10.85 -13.96 -9.43
N VAL A 96 10.71 -14.00 -8.10
CA VAL A 96 11.45 -13.11 -7.17
C VAL A 96 12.96 -13.35 -7.30
N GLY A 97 13.39 -14.60 -7.34
CA GLY A 97 14.80 -14.95 -7.53
C GLY A 97 15.38 -14.44 -8.86
N LEU A 98 14.61 -14.58 -9.96
CA LEU A 98 14.99 -14.10 -11.28
C LEU A 98 15.09 -12.57 -11.33
N ILE A 99 14.13 -11.86 -10.75
CA ILE A 99 14.16 -10.39 -10.66
C ILE A 99 15.43 -9.94 -9.93
N ARG A 100 15.74 -10.55 -8.80
CA ARG A 100 16.95 -10.25 -8.05
C ARG A 100 18.22 -10.47 -8.87
N GLY A 101 18.29 -11.59 -9.61
CA GLY A 101 19.44 -11.89 -10.48
C GLY A 101 19.61 -10.86 -11.61
N LEU A 102 18.52 -10.34 -12.16
CA LEU A 102 18.52 -9.37 -13.25
C LEU A 102 18.74 -7.92 -12.77
N ALA A 103 18.33 -7.60 -11.55
CA ALA A 103 18.32 -6.23 -11.05
C ALA A 103 19.70 -5.63 -10.83
N GLY A 104 20.72 -6.43 -10.57
CA GLY A 104 22.07 -5.96 -10.25
C GLY A 104 22.17 -5.25 -8.89
N ALA A 105 23.38 -5.15 -8.36
CA ALA A 105 23.64 -4.65 -7.00
C ALA A 105 23.20 -3.18 -6.81
N LYS A 106 23.32 -2.34 -7.85
CA LYS A 106 22.95 -0.92 -7.78
C LYS A 106 21.45 -0.74 -7.57
N LEU A 107 20.60 -1.46 -8.32
CA LEU A 107 19.16 -1.38 -8.21
C LEU A 107 18.68 -1.98 -6.87
N LEU A 108 19.23 -3.11 -6.46
CA LEU A 108 18.92 -3.72 -5.17
C LEU A 108 19.29 -2.80 -4.00
N GLY A 109 20.43 -2.11 -4.09
CA GLY A 109 20.85 -1.12 -3.10
C GLY A 109 19.94 0.12 -3.06
N ALA A 110 19.38 0.54 -4.18
CA ALA A 110 18.40 1.61 -4.25
C ALA A 110 17.06 1.18 -3.62
N LEU A 111 16.57 0.00 -3.98
CA LEU A 111 15.33 -0.56 -3.42
C LEU A 111 15.43 -0.78 -1.90
N ALA A 112 16.59 -1.20 -1.40
CA ALA A 112 16.81 -1.37 0.04
C ALA A 112 16.67 -0.05 0.83
N LYS A 113 16.87 1.10 0.17
CA LYS A 113 16.72 2.45 0.74
C LYS A 113 15.36 3.08 0.41
N ALA A 114 14.51 2.38 -0.30
CA ALA A 114 13.23 2.90 -0.74
C ALA A 114 12.33 3.31 0.43
N ARG A 115 11.63 4.42 0.25
CA ARG A 115 10.65 4.94 1.20
C ARG A 115 9.26 4.72 0.67
N VAL A 116 8.33 4.49 1.58
CA VAL A 116 6.91 4.38 1.27
C VAL A 116 6.26 5.71 1.61
N GLU A 117 5.69 6.35 0.61
CA GLU A 117 5.08 7.69 0.69
C GLU A 117 3.64 7.66 0.16
N ASP A 118 2.89 8.73 0.34
CA ASP A 118 1.54 8.95 -0.19
C ASP A 118 0.56 7.78 0.04
N VAL A 119 0.59 7.21 1.25
CA VAL A 119 -0.31 6.11 1.60
C VAL A 119 -1.75 6.61 1.72
N ARG A 120 -2.63 6.09 0.86
CA ARG A 120 -4.07 6.36 0.85
C ARG A 120 -4.83 5.07 1.10
N VAL A 121 -5.79 5.11 2.01
CA VAL A 121 -6.63 3.96 2.34
C VAL A 121 -8.09 4.35 2.15
N THR A 122 -8.82 3.53 1.40
CA THR A 122 -10.25 3.70 1.14
C THR A 122 -10.95 2.35 1.27
N GLY A 123 -11.60 2.12 2.40
CA GLY A 123 -12.25 0.84 2.71
C GLY A 123 -11.26 -0.33 2.73
N SER A 124 -11.45 -1.30 1.84
CA SER A 124 -10.60 -2.48 1.68
C SER A 124 -9.49 -2.31 0.64
N HIS A 125 -9.34 -1.12 0.06
CA HIS A 125 -8.31 -0.82 -0.94
C HIS A 125 -7.34 0.23 -0.41
N ALA A 126 -6.09 0.12 -0.83
CA ALA A 126 -5.09 1.12 -0.53
C ALA A 126 -4.14 1.32 -1.70
N SER A 127 -3.51 2.49 -1.74
CA SER A 127 -2.39 2.78 -2.63
C SER A 127 -1.25 3.41 -1.86
N ALA A 128 -0.02 3.16 -2.30
CA ALA A 128 1.18 3.76 -1.74
C ALA A 128 2.17 4.02 -2.88
N GLN A 129 3.06 4.98 -2.69
CA GLN A 129 4.18 5.22 -3.59
C GLN A 129 5.46 4.67 -2.97
N VAL A 130 6.26 3.97 -3.78
CA VAL A 130 7.60 3.53 -3.42
C VAL A 130 8.60 4.45 -4.13
N VAL A 131 9.36 5.21 -3.34
CA VAL A 131 10.35 6.16 -3.82
C VAL A 131 11.73 5.63 -3.45
N ASP A 132 12.51 5.22 -4.43
CA ASP A 132 13.80 4.56 -4.23
C ASP A 132 15.01 5.53 -4.23
N GLY A 133 14.78 6.83 -4.43
CA GLY A 133 15.85 7.84 -4.45
C GLY A 133 16.77 7.79 -5.69
N VAL A 134 16.55 6.87 -6.60
CA VAL A 134 17.14 6.81 -7.93
C VAL A 134 16.09 7.35 -8.90
N GLN A 135 16.46 8.07 -9.92
CA GLN A 135 15.61 8.83 -10.88
C GLN A 135 14.52 7.99 -11.62
N PHE A 136 13.96 6.99 -10.99
CA PHE A 136 12.78 6.31 -11.51
C PHE A 136 11.52 7.04 -11.04
N PRO A 137 10.48 7.13 -11.90
CA PRO A 137 9.20 7.67 -11.47
C PRO A 137 8.70 6.88 -10.25
N PRO A 138 8.03 7.55 -9.29
CA PRO A 138 7.50 6.87 -8.12
C PRO A 138 6.62 5.70 -8.54
N ASN A 139 6.95 4.52 -8.07
CA ASN A 139 6.19 3.31 -8.37
C ASN A 139 4.96 3.23 -7.46
N GLN A 140 3.77 3.32 -8.05
CA GLN A 140 2.53 3.16 -7.33
C GLN A 140 2.23 1.67 -7.10
N VAL A 141 2.01 1.31 -5.85
CA VAL A 141 1.62 -0.03 -5.41
C VAL A 141 0.16 0.01 -4.98
N SER A 142 -0.64 -0.93 -5.47
CA SER A 142 -2.04 -1.10 -5.05
C SER A 142 -2.14 -2.29 -4.10
N LEU A 143 -2.93 -2.11 -3.03
CA LEU A 143 -3.14 -3.14 -2.02
C LEU A 143 -4.63 -3.38 -1.80
N GLU A 144 -4.93 -4.62 -1.40
CA GLU A 144 -6.25 -5.04 -0.98
C GLU A 144 -6.20 -5.68 0.40
N LYS A 145 -7.26 -5.49 1.16
CA LYS A 145 -7.41 -6.13 2.47
C LYS A 145 -8.03 -7.51 2.29
N VAL A 146 -7.25 -8.55 2.55
CA VAL A 146 -7.67 -9.96 2.48
C VAL A 146 -7.78 -10.51 3.90
N GLY A 147 -8.99 -10.67 4.38
CA GLY A 147 -9.24 -10.96 5.81
C GLY A 147 -8.75 -9.82 6.70
N ALA A 148 -7.85 -10.09 7.62
CA ALA A 148 -7.26 -9.09 8.52
C ALA A 148 -5.97 -8.46 7.97
N ALA A 149 -5.41 -8.98 6.87
CA ALA A 149 -4.11 -8.57 6.34
C ALA A 149 -4.24 -7.73 5.07
N TRP A 150 -3.34 -6.76 4.90
CA TRP A 150 -3.15 -6.08 3.64
C TRP A 150 -2.21 -6.87 2.74
N LYS A 151 -2.59 -7.06 1.47
CA LYS A 151 -1.79 -7.74 0.45
C LYS A 151 -1.65 -6.86 -0.79
N ILE A 152 -0.54 -6.96 -1.47
CA ILE A 152 -0.26 -6.22 -2.70
C ILE A 152 -1.05 -6.89 -3.85
N ALA A 153 -1.95 -6.13 -4.45
CA ALA A 153 -2.83 -6.58 -5.53
C ALA A 153 -2.21 -6.33 -6.91
N ALA A 154 -1.47 -5.24 -7.06
CA ALA A 154 -0.77 -4.92 -8.29
C ALA A 154 0.67 -4.49 -7.99
N VAL A 155 1.60 -5.10 -8.70
CA VAL A 155 3.01 -4.73 -8.69
C VAL A 155 3.22 -3.73 -9.84
N PRO A 156 3.84 -2.58 -9.60
CA PRO A 156 4.12 -1.62 -10.65
C PRO A 156 4.93 -2.29 -11.75
N GLY A 157 4.51 -2.09 -12.99
CA GLY A 157 5.22 -2.61 -14.15
C GLY A 157 6.59 -1.95 -14.27
N LEU A 158 7.62 -2.73 -14.61
CA LEU A 158 8.93 -2.25 -15.03
C LEU A 158 8.89 -1.63 -16.44
N GLY A 159 7.74 -1.21 -16.89
CA GLY A 159 7.54 -0.68 -18.22
C GLY A 159 6.43 0.35 -18.27
N GLY A 160 6.79 1.56 -18.41
CA GLY A 160 6.07 2.64 -19.02
C GLY A 160 6.85 3.05 -20.24
#